data_1cc122b8e7adca938e599b4de2e532ef
#
_entry.id   1cc122b8e7adca938e599b4de2e532ef
#
_cell.length_a   1.000
_cell.length_b   1.000
_cell.length_c   1.000
_cell.angle_alpha   90.00
_cell.angle_beta   90.00
_cell.angle_gamma   90.00
#
_symmetry.space_group_name_H-M   'P 1'
#
loop_
_entity.id
_entity.type
_entity.pdbx_description
1 polymer ?
#
loop_
_entity_poly.entity_id
_entity_poly.type
_entity_poly.pdbx_seq_one_letter_code
_entity_poly.pdbx_strand_id
1 'polypeptide(L)'
;MKHLKPQARENTVLKMLLKGFFLLTFLGASASAFAGTQPYNKAQFDGALAHGKPVVIWFHASWCPTCRAQQPAVDRLATSSEMKDVTVFVADFDKETALEKALRVAQQSTFVVFRGSREVARSTGETDEQAIRATWGKAL
;
A
#
# COMPACT_ATOMS: atom_id res chain seq x y z
N MET A 1 28.13 51.70 54.59
CA MET A 1 26.88 50.92 54.31
C MET A 1 26.99 50.37 52.91
N LYS A 2 27.22 49.04 52.77
CA LYS A 2 27.38 48.38 51.49
C LYS A 2 26.07 47.68 51.17
N HIS A 3 25.33 48.10 50.10
CA HIS A 3 24.17 47.46 49.61
C HIS A 3 24.57 46.19 48.83
N LEU A 4 24.19 45.02 49.33
CA LEU A 4 24.27 43.76 48.62
C LEU A 4 23.05 43.67 47.68
N LYS A 5 23.35 43.51 46.38
CA LYS A 5 22.32 43.12 45.36
C LYS A 5 22.01 41.63 45.48
N PRO A 6 20.77 41.21 45.49
CA PRO A 6 20.45 39.79 45.39
C PRO A 6 20.71 39.29 43.97
N GLN A 7 21.43 38.21 43.88
CA GLN A 7 21.75 37.49 42.65
C GLN A 7 20.51 36.72 42.18
N ALA A 8 20.09 37.04 40.97
CA ALA A 8 19.05 36.28 40.27
C ALA A 8 19.60 34.93 39.82
N ARG A 9 19.35 33.90 40.61
CA ARG A 9 19.77 32.51 40.33
C ARG A 9 18.64 31.59 39.83
N GLU A 10 17.48 32.13 39.45
CA GLU A 10 16.28 31.31 39.26
C GLU A 10 15.90 31.00 37.81
N ASN A 11 16.63 31.46 36.81
CA ASN A 11 16.18 31.29 35.44
C ASN A 11 16.86 30.17 34.63
N THR A 12 17.88 29.50 35.22
CA THR A 12 18.61 28.46 34.46
C THR A 12 17.93 27.10 34.50
N VAL A 13 17.29 26.76 35.63
CA VAL A 13 16.61 25.48 35.78
C VAL A 13 15.31 25.45 34.99
N LEU A 14 14.58 26.57 34.97
CA LEU A 14 13.32 26.67 34.18
C LEU A 14 13.59 26.64 32.69
N LYS A 15 14.70 27.18 32.20
CA LYS A 15 15.10 27.12 30.79
C LYS A 15 15.57 25.72 30.35
N MET A 16 16.11 24.93 31.26
CA MET A 16 16.49 23.54 30.96
C MET A 16 15.28 22.60 30.89
N LEU A 17 14.26 22.87 31.71
CA LEU A 17 13.01 22.06 31.68
C LEU A 17 12.15 22.31 30.42
N LEU A 18 12.20 23.53 29.86
CA LEU A 18 11.50 23.83 28.61
C LEU A 18 12.18 23.27 27.35
N LYS A 19 13.49 23.00 27.41
CA LYS A 19 14.22 22.39 26.27
C LYS A 19 14.10 20.87 26.21
N GLY A 20 13.70 20.20 27.30
CA GLY A 20 13.53 18.75 27.38
C GLY A 20 12.16 18.24 26.89
N PHE A 21 11.16 19.12 26.71
CA PHE A 21 9.78 18.69 26.41
C PHE A 21 9.42 18.76 24.90
N PHE A 22 10.38 19.13 24.03
CA PHE A 22 10.09 19.29 22.59
C PHE A 22 10.57 18.10 21.73
N LEU A 23 10.89 16.96 22.35
CA LEU A 23 11.50 15.85 21.61
C LEU A 23 10.74 14.53 21.78
N LEU A 24 9.43 14.53 21.82
CA LEU A 24 8.66 13.27 21.76
C LEU A 24 7.25 13.44 21.18
N THR A 25 7.16 13.97 19.97
CA THR A 25 5.97 13.75 19.15
C THR A 25 6.38 13.31 17.76
N PHE A 26 7.08 12.17 17.68
CA PHE A 26 7.12 11.39 16.45
C PHE A 26 5.77 10.70 16.36
N LEU A 27 4.80 11.42 15.83
CA LEU A 27 3.51 10.86 15.45
C LEU A 27 3.78 9.86 14.33
N GLY A 28 3.94 8.58 14.69
CA GLY A 28 3.98 7.50 13.73
C GLY A 28 2.70 7.56 12.91
N ALA A 29 2.80 7.99 11.66
CA ALA A 29 1.75 7.80 10.68
C ALA A 29 1.57 6.28 10.52
N SER A 30 0.64 5.71 11.28
CA SER A 30 0.17 4.34 11.06
C SER A 30 -0.41 4.31 9.65
N ALA A 31 0.34 3.76 8.70
CA ALA A 31 -0.19 3.44 7.39
C ALA A 31 -1.33 2.43 7.61
N SER A 32 -2.56 2.91 7.55
CA SER A 32 -3.73 2.04 7.56
C SER A 32 -3.60 1.08 6.39
N ALA A 33 -3.38 -0.19 6.68
CA ALA A 33 -3.48 -1.23 5.68
C ALA A 33 -4.96 -1.29 5.27
N PHE A 34 -5.27 -0.84 4.06
CA PHE A 34 -6.59 -1.00 3.50
C PHE A 34 -6.78 -2.49 3.23
N ALA A 35 -7.59 -3.15 4.07
CA ALA A 35 -8.08 -4.48 3.78
C ALA A 35 -9.09 -4.36 2.61
N GLY A 36 -8.80 -5.03 1.50
CA GLY A 36 -9.64 -5.02 0.32
C GLY A 36 -8.92 -4.51 -0.93
N THR A 37 -9.70 -4.33 -1.98
CA THR A 37 -9.22 -3.75 -3.23
C THR A 37 -9.29 -2.22 -3.22
N GLN A 38 -8.40 -1.57 -3.96
CA GLN A 38 -8.42 -0.12 -4.16
C GLN A 38 -8.23 0.24 -5.63
N PRO A 39 -8.80 1.35 -6.12
CA PRO A 39 -8.56 1.81 -7.47
C PRO A 39 -7.06 2.00 -7.73
N TYR A 40 -6.61 1.68 -8.93
CA TYR A 40 -5.23 1.96 -9.32
C TYR A 40 -4.91 3.45 -9.21
N ASN A 41 -3.78 3.73 -8.60
CA ASN A 41 -3.18 5.06 -8.54
C ASN A 41 -1.69 4.91 -8.75
N LYS A 42 -1.16 5.56 -9.77
CA LYS A 42 0.26 5.43 -10.16
C LYS A 42 1.22 5.75 -9.02
N ALA A 43 1.00 6.83 -8.29
CA ALA A 43 1.90 7.24 -7.21
C ALA A 43 1.90 6.24 -6.04
N GLN A 44 0.72 5.71 -5.70
CA GLN A 44 0.58 4.69 -4.65
C GLN A 44 1.20 3.35 -5.08
N PHE A 45 1.01 2.97 -6.34
CA PHE A 45 1.61 1.77 -6.91
C PHE A 45 3.14 1.87 -6.92
N ASP A 46 3.70 2.95 -7.48
CA ASP A 46 5.15 3.17 -7.52
C ASP A 46 5.74 3.19 -6.10
N GLY A 47 5.06 3.85 -5.16
CA GLY A 47 5.46 3.89 -3.76
C GLY A 47 5.45 2.50 -3.10
N ALA A 48 4.43 1.68 -3.36
CA ALA A 48 4.36 0.33 -2.83
C ALA A 48 5.53 -0.54 -3.35
N LEU A 49 5.81 -0.48 -4.65
CA LEU A 49 6.95 -1.19 -5.25
C LEU A 49 8.29 -0.72 -4.67
N ALA A 50 8.50 0.59 -4.55
CA ALA A 50 9.73 1.17 -4.01
C ALA A 50 9.98 0.77 -2.55
N HIS A 51 8.91 0.57 -1.76
CA HIS A 51 9.00 0.08 -0.37
C HIS A 51 9.03 -1.44 -0.24
N GLY A 52 9.17 -2.17 -1.34
CA GLY A 52 9.28 -3.63 -1.33
C GLY A 52 7.99 -4.37 -0.97
N LYS A 53 6.84 -3.70 -1.06
CA LYS A 53 5.57 -4.31 -0.67
C LYS A 53 5.10 -5.37 -1.67
N PRO A 54 4.36 -6.39 -1.21
CA PRO A 54 3.64 -7.30 -2.08
C PRO A 54 2.45 -6.58 -2.72
N VAL A 55 2.36 -6.65 -4.05
CA VAL A 55 1.32 -5.94 -4.82
C VAL A 55 0.70 -6.87 -5.86
N VAL A 56 -0.61 -6.78 -5.99
CA VAL A 56 -1.37 -7.37 -7.11
C VAL A 56 -2.06 -6.24 -7.86
N ILE A 57 -1.95 -6.25 -9.19
CA ILE A 57 -2.81 -5.44 -10.06
C ILE A 57 -3.77 -6.36 -10.76
N TRP A 58 -5.04 -6.05 -10.67
CA TRP A 58 -6.12 -6.69 -11.41
C TRP A 58 -6.64 -5.76 -12.50
N PHE A 59 -6.42 -6.13 -13.76
CA PHE A 59 -6.97 -5.44 -14.91
C PHE A 59 -8.42 -5.88 -15.12
N HIS A 60 -9.33 -4.98 -14.82
CA HIS A 60 -10.77 -5.21 -14.78
C HIS A 60 -11.51 -4.32 -15.78
N ALA A 61 -12.53 -4.87 -16.43
CA ALA A 61 -13.50 -4.10 -17.20
C ALA A 61 -14.93 -4.45 -16.74
N SER A 62 -15.79 -3.46 -16.58
CA SER A 62 -17.17 -3.65 -16.09
C SER A 62 -18.04 -4.52 -17.02
N TRP A 63 -17.76 -4.50 -18.31
CA TRP A 63 -18.44 -5.28 -19.36
C TRP A 63 -17.94 -6.72 -19.48
N CYS A 64 -16.82 -7.06 -18.84
CA CYS A 64 -16.13 -8.35 -19.01
C CYS A 64 -16.78 -9.46 -18.17
N PRO A 65 -17.33 -10.53 -18.77
CA PRO A 65 -17.93 -11.64 -18.03
C PRO A 65 -16.94 -12.38 -17.12
N THR A 66 -15.70 -12.58 -17.58
CA THR A 66 -14.65 -13.25 -16.81
C THR A 66 -14.26 -12.43 -15.59
N CYS A 67 -14.17 -11.09 -15.70
CA CYS A 67 -13.93 -10.22 -14.56
C CYS A 67 -15.04 -10.35 -13.51
N ARG A 68 -16.30 -10.41 -13.94
CA ARG A 68 -17.43 -10.66 -13.02
C ARG A 68 -17.32 -12.02 -12.33
N ALA A 69 -16.85 -13.04 -13.04
CA ALA A 69 -16.63 -14.37 -12.45
C ALA A 69 -15.46 -14.38 -11.44
N GLN A 70 -14.43 -13.54 -11.65
CA GLN A 70 -13.30 -13.36 -10.73
C GLN A 70 -13.69 -12.60 -9.45
N GLN A 71 -14.65 -11.67 -9.52
CA GLN A 71 -14.99 -10.73 -8.44
C GLN A 71 -15.19 -11.40 -7.08
N PRO A 72 -15.98 -12.50 -6.93
CA PRO A 72 -16.17 -13.12 -5.61
C PRO A 72 -14.89 -13.67 -5.00
N ALA A 73 -13.99 -14.22 -5.80
CA ALA A 73 -12.68 -14.68 -5.34
C ALA A 73 -11.77 -13.52 -4.94
N VAL A 74 -11.74 -12.47 -5.75
CA VAL A 74 -10.99 -11.23 -5.48
C VAL A 74 -11.42 -10.61 -4.16
N ASP A 75 -12.73 -10.45 -3.92
CA ASP A 75 -13.27 -9.84 -2.69
C ASP A 75 -12.89 -10.64 -1.44
N ARG A 76 -12.99 -11.98 -1.51
CA ARG A 76 -12.60 -12.84 -0.39
C ARG A 76 -11.11 -12.82 -0.13
N LEU A 77 -10.29 -12.92 -1.15
CA LEU A 77 -8.83 -12.95 -1.02
C LEU A 77 -8.30 -11.61 -0.52
N ALA A 78 -8.74 -10.50 -1.10
CA ALA A 78 -8.28 -9.17 -0.73
C ALA A 78 -8.60 -8.78 0.74
N THR A 79 -9.61 -9.44 1.35
CA THR A 79 -9.99 -9.23 2.75
C THR A 79 -9.53 -10.34 3.69
N SER A 80 -8.88 -11.38 3.16
CA SER A 80 -8.42 -12.51 3.95
C SER A 80 -7.21 -12.16 4.82
N SER A 81 -7.10 -12.84 5.97
CA SER A 81 -5.92 -12.71 6.84
C SER A 81 -4.62 -13.17 6.18
N GLU A 82 -4.70 -14.10 5.24
CA GLU A 82 -3.57 -14.62 4.47
C GLU A 82 -2.97 -13.54 3.56
N MET A 83 -3.81 -12.69 2.95
CA MET A 83 -3.41 -11.65 2.01
C MET A 83 -3.37 -10.25 2.64
N LYS A 84 -3.42 -10.14 3.97
CA LYS A 84 -3.50 -8.86 4.70
C LYS A 84 -2.38 -7.87 4.36
N ASP A 85 -1.21 -8.37 3.97
CA ASP A 85 -0.04 -7.56 3.63
C ASP A 85 0.05 -7.26 2.12
N VAL A 86 -0.81 -7.88 1.31
CA VAL A 86 -0.87 -7.69 -0.15
C VAL A 86 -1.74 -6.48 -0.47
N THR A 87 -1.18 -5.54 -1.20
CA THR A 87 -1.96 -4.41 -1.74
C THR A 87 -2.56 -4.81 -3.08
N VAL A 88 -3.88 -4.76 -3.21
CA VAL A 88 -4.60 -5.12 -4.43
C VAL A 88 -5.15 -3.87 -5.11
N PHE A 89 -4.58 -3.52 -6.26
CA PHE A 89 -5.07 -2.43 -7.11
C PHE A 89 -5.98 -2.97 -8.22
N VAL A 90 -7.10 -2.28 -8.44
CA VAL A 90 -7.99 -2.53 -9.57
C VAL A 90 -7.69 -1.49 -10.64
N ALA A 91 -7.14 -1.91 -11.77
CA ALA A 91 -6.88 -1.08 -12.93
C ALA A 91 -8.04 -1.20 -13.94
N ASP A 92 -8.67 -0.07 -14.27
CA ASP A 92 -9.70 0.00 -15.28
C ASP A 92 -9.05 -0.23 -16.66
N PHE A 93 -9.33 -1.38 -17.27
CA PHE A 93 -8.72 -1.79 -18.55
C PHE A 93 -9.01 -0.80 -19.68
N ASP A 94 -10.16 -0.13 -19.66
CA ASP A 94 -10.52 0.82 -20.71
C ASP A 94 -9.81 2.20 -20.54
N LYS A 95 -9.21 2.47 -19.37
CA LYS A 95 -8.59 3.76 -19.05
C LYS A 95 -7.08 3.72 -18.83
N GLU A 96 -6.57 2.63 -18.28
CA GLU A 96 -5.18 2.53 -17.84
C GLU A 96 -4.22 2.03 -18.94
N THR A 97 -4.38 2.56 -20.17
CA THR A 97 -3.62 2.14 -21.35
C THR A 97 -2.10 2.32 -21.22
N ALA A 98 -1.66 3.32 -20.46
CA ALA A 98 -0.23 3.52 -20.18
C ALA A 98 0.33 2.39 -19.29
N LEU A 99 -0.44 1.95 -18.30
CA LEU A 99 -0.10 0.84 -17.42
C LEU A 99 -0.09 -0.49 -18.18
N GLU A 100 -1.10 -0.72 -19.04
CA GLU A 100 -1.16 -1.91 -19.89
C GLU A 100 0.10 -2.06 -20.76
N LYS A 101 0.50 -0.97 -21.41
CA LYS A 101 1.73 -0.95 -22.23
C LYS A 101 2.97 -1.21 -21.38
N ALA A 102 3.08 -0.55 -20.22
CA ALA A 102 4.22 -0.70 -19.33
C ALA A 102 4.36 -2.14 -18.82
N LEU A 103 3.23 -2.78 -18.47
CA LEU A 103 3.19 -4.14 -17.96
C LEU A 103 2.94 -5.21 -19.04
N ARG A 104 2.85 -4.80 -20.33
CA ARG A 104 2.58 -5.71 -21.46
C ARG A 104 1.33 -6.56 -21.23
N VAL A 105 0.26 -5.93 -20.77
CA VAL A 105 -1.05 -6.56 -20.57
C VAL A 105 -1.88 -6.29 -21.82
N ALA A 106 -2.34 -7.36 -22.47
CA ALA A 106 -3.12 -7.30 -23.69
C ALA A 106 -4.60 -7.62 -23.51
N GLN A 107 -4.98 -8.06 -22.32
CA GLN A 107 -6.36 -8.51 -22.03
C GLN A 107 -6.76 -8.13 -20.61
N GLN A 108 -8.04 -7.79 -20.44
CA GLN A 108 -8.69 -7.71 -19.15
C GLN A 108 -8.71 -9.07 -18.45
N SER A 109 -9.20 -9.15 -17.21
CA SER A 109 -9.17 -10.37 -16.38
C SER A 109 -7.76 -10.87 -16.09
N THR A 110 -6.77 -9.97 -16.14
CA THR A 110 -5.36 -10.28 -15.90
C THR A 110 -4.94 -9.82 -14.52
N PHE A 111 -4.32 -10.71 -13.77
CA PHE A 111 -3.58 -10.39 -12.55
C PHE A 111 -2.09 -10.29 -12.88
N VAL A 112 -1.44 -9.23 -12.38
CA VAL A 112 0.02 -9.10 -12.39
C VAL A 112 0.48 -8.93 -10.96
N VAL A 113 1.42 -9.76 -10.52
CA VAL A 113 1.81 -9.92 -9.12
C VAL A 113 3.26 -9.49 -8.94
N PHE A 114 3.50 -8.63 -7.95
CA PHE A 114 4.81 -8.06 -7.67
C PHE A 114 5.28 -8.38 -6.24
N ARG A 115 6.57 -8.61 -6.11
CA ARG A 115 7.30 -8.54 -4.84
C ARG A 115 8.32 -7.41 -4.96
N GLY A 116 8.05 -6.26 -4.32
CA GLY A 116 8.77 -5.04 -4.61
C GLY A 116 8.66 -4.68 -6.10
N SER A 117 9.74 -4.27 -6.73
CA SER A 117 9.74 -3.88 -8.14
C SER A 117 9.76 -5.05 -9.14
N ARG A 118 9.80 -6.29 -8.66
CA ARG A 118 9.89 -7.48 -9.52
C ARG A 118 8.51 -8.13 -9.72
N GLU A 119 8.09 -8.30 -10.98
CA GLU A 119 6.98 -9.19 -11.31
C GLU A 119 7.37 -10.64 -10.98
N VAL A 120 6.54 -11.32 -10.19
CA VAL A 120 6.79 -12.69 -9.73
C VAL A 120 5.78 -13.70 -10.25
N ALA A 121 4.60 -13.22 -10.66
CA ALA A 121 3.58 -14.06 -11.27
C ALA A 121 2.62 -13.23 -12.12
N ARG A 122 1.88 -13.95 -12.97
CA ARG A 122 0.82 -13.39 -13.81
C ARG A 122 -0.17 -14.49 -14.14
N SER A 123 -1.46 -14.16 -14.25
CA SER A 123 -2.47 -15.04 -14.82
C SER A 123 -3.54 -14.22 -15.56
N THR A 124 -4.11 -14.78 -16.61
CA THR A 124 -5.17 -14.16 -17.41
C THR A 124 -6.35 -15.12 -17.53
N GLY A 125 -7.56 -14.63 -17.26
CA GLY A 125 -8.78 -15.42 -17.41
C GLY A 125 -9.04 -16.45 -16.32
N GLU A 126 -8.16 -16.58 -15.32
CA GLU A 126 -8.33 -17.50 -14.21
C GLU A 126 -9.50 -17.09 -13.32
N THR A 127 -10.41 -18.01 -13.04
CA THR A 127 -11.62 -17.77 -12.20
C THR A 127 -11.69 -18.69 -10.97
N ASP A 128 -10.84 -19.72 -10.93
CA ASP A 128 -10.76 -20.60 -9.77
C ASP A 128 -10.05 -19.88 -8.60
N GLU A 129 -10.70 -19.84 -7.44
CA GLU A 129 -10.17 -19.12 -6.29
C GLU A 129 -8.84 -19.68 -5.79
N GLN A 130 -8.64 -21.00 -5.82
CA GLN A 130 -7.40 -21.61 -5.34
C GLN A 130 -6.25 -21.27 -6.29
N ALA A 131 -6.50 -21.24 -7.59
CA ALA A 131 -5.50 -20.85 -8.58
C ALA A 131 -5.15 -19.36 -8.48
N ILE A 132 -6.16 -18.49 -8.27
CA ILE A 132 -5.93 -17.05 -8.01
C ILE A 132 -5.12 -16.88 -6.72
N ARG A 133 -5.49 -17.56 -5.65
CA ARG A 133 -4.77 -17.57 -4.36
C ARG A 133 -3.31 -17.98 -4.53
N ALA A 134 -3.06 -19.07 -5.25
CA ALA A 134 -1.72 -19.56 -5.51
C ALA A 134 -0.88 -18.56 -6.34
N THR A 135 -1.51 -17.84 -7.26
CA THR A 135 -0.87 -16.78 -8.04
C THR A 135 -0.51 -15.57 -7.16
N TRP A 136 -1.46 -15.09 -6.36
CA TRP A 136 -1.26 -13.93 -5.47
C TRP A 136 -0.26 -14.22 -4.35
N GLY A 137 -0.29 -15.44 -3.80
CA GLY A 137 0.64 -15.88 -2.75
C GLY A 137 2.11 -15.80 -3.13
N LYS A 138 2.43 -15.73 -4.43
CA LYS A 138 3.82 -15.53 -4.88
C LYS A 138 4.36 -14.13 -4.58
N ALA A 139 3.48 -13.18 -4.21
CA ALA A 139 3.91 -11.87 -3.72
C ALA A 139 4.50 -11.92 -2.30
N LEU A 140 4.12 -12.91 -1.51
CA LEU A 140 4.56 -13.12 -0.13
C LEU A 140 5.87 -13.96 -0.08
#